data_8170a06fefc6cee01247e1e18b087ca7
#
_entry.id   8170a06fefc6cee01247e1e18b087ca7
#
_cell.length_a   1.000
_cell.length_b   1.000
_cell.length_c   1.000
_cell.angle_alpha   90.00
_cell.angle_beta   90.00
_cell.angle_gamma   90.00
#
_symmetry.space_group_name_H-M   'P 1'
#
loop_
_entity.id
_entity.type
_entity.pdbx_description
1 polymer ?
#
loop_
_entity_poly.entity_id
_entity_poly.type
_entity_poly.pdbx_seq_one_letter_code
_entity_poly.pdbx_strand_id
1 'polypeptide(L)'
;MSEAIKNETTEMAVASGYSAIANMDFLAEAMNDDCAGLDFKFDRIKIPSGGMTAFEVPSEDGEGSDLVKEIEAVILYSHPDNSYYTEAYKGGSNPPDCGSFDGITGTGTPGGFCKNCPFNQFGSGEGKSKACKNRRMLYLLRENEIFPLTLNLPTGSLKGFTKYVQTLLARGKRPNQVVTKISLRKAASASGIDFSQAVFKVVRSLDAAEQKNIDAMAEQMKDYASGLTTAAMVEDTPFVDAETGEIIEPLK
;
A
#
# COMPACT_ATOMS: atom_id res chain seq x y z
N MET A 1 10.98 -1.41 64.03
CA MET A 1 9.97 -1.00 63.02
C MET A 1 10.65 -1.06 61.67
N SER A 2 10.36 -2.10 60.96
CA SER A 2 10.94 -2.32 59.64
C SER A 2 9.80 -2.17 58.62
N GLU A 3 9.82 -1.07 57.88
CA GLU A 3 8.87 -0.85 56.76
C GLU A 3 9.28 -1.69 55.60
N ALA A 4 8.43 -2.62 55.23
CA ALA A 4 8.57 -3.40 54.03
C ALA A 4 8.18 -2.54 52.80
N ILE A 5 9.17 -2.20 52.00
CA ILE A 5 8.97 -1.61 50.67
C ILE A 5 8.31 -2.66 49.79
N LYS A 6 7.03 -2.49 49.53
CA LYS A 6 6.33 -3.25 48.48
C LYS A 6 6.83 -2.76 47.14
N ASN A 7 7.68 -3.52 46.49
CA ASN A 7 7.92 -3.40 45.05
C ASN A 7 6.66 -3.83 44.34
N GLU A 8 5.86 -2.87 43.89
CA GLU A 8 4.87 -3.09 42.87
C GLU A 8 5.62 -3.25 41.54
N THR A 9 5.89 -4.49 41.18
CA THR A 9 6.27 -4.85 39.81
C THR A 9 5.01 -4.65 38.97
N THR A 10 4.88 -3.51 38.32
CA THR A 10 3.91 -3.31 37.28
C THR A 10 4.31 -4.25 36.13
N GLU A 11 3.73 -5.45 36.10
CA GLU A 11 3.73 -6.26 34.89
C GLU A 11 3.02 -5.42 33.82
N MET A 12 3.82 -4.81 32.94
CA MET A 12 3.27 -4.28 31.69
C MET A 12 2.69 -5.47 30.95
N ALA A 13 1.38 -5.59 30.97
CA ALA A 13 0.67 -6.51 30.10
C ALA A 13 1.14 -6.20 28.69
N VAL A 14 1.88 -7.13 28.10
CA VAL A 14 2.29 -7.01 26.69
C VAL A 14 1.00 -6.99 25.89
N ALA A 15 0.62 -5.80 25.44
CA ALA A 15 -0.51 -5.65 24.57
C ALA A 15 -0.20 -6.47 23.30
N SER A 16 -1.07 -7.42 22.96
CA SER A 16 -0.93 -8.27 21.78
C SER A 16 -1.89 -7.80 20.69
N GLY A 17 -1.58 -8.12 19.48
CA GLY A 17 -2.39 -7.74 18.33
C GLY A 17 -2.27 -6.25 17.98
N TYR A 18 -3.33 -5.68 17.42
CA TYR A 18 -3.39 -4.26 17.04
C TYR A 18 -3.54 -3.29 18.22
N SER A 19 -3.64 -3.80 19.45
CA SER A 19 -3.62 -2.99 20.67
C SER A 19 -2.20 -2.67 21.17
N ALA A 20 -1.18 -3.31 20.65
CA ALA A 20 0.23 -3.05 21.00
C ALA A 20 0.71 -1.63 20.64
N ILE A 21 -0.03 -0.92 19.81
CA ILE A 21 0.32 0.41 19.27
C ILE A 21 -0.05 1.55 20.25
N ALA A 22 -0.07 1.28 21.55
CA ALA A 22 -0.59 2.22 22.53
C ALA A 22 0.24 3.50 22.75
N ASN A 23 1.43 3.63 22.12
CA ASN A 23 2.30 4.79 22.33
C ASN A 23 2.75 5.45 21.02
N MET A 24 1.78 6.06 20.33
CA MET A 24 2.03 6.79 19.07
C MET A 24 2.93 8.03 19.25
N ASP A 25 2.90 8.66 20.44
CA ASP A 25 3.75 9.82 20.72
C ASP A 25 5.21 9.42 20.75
N PHE A 26 5.55 8.28 21.38
CA PHE A 26 6.89 7.72 21.37
C PHE A 26 7.38 7.42 19.95
N LEU A 27 6.52 6.89 19.11
CA LEU A 27 6.86 6.56 17.72
C LEU A 27 7.14 7.81 16.89
N ALA A 28 6.30 8.85 17.03
CA ALA A 28 6.50 10.12 16.36
C ALA A 28 7.80 10.82 16.85
N GLU A 29 8.11 10.74 18.13
CA GLU A 29 9.35 11.27 18.71
C GLU A 29 10.57 10.50 18.19
N ALA A 30 10.54 9.17 18.23
CA ALA A 30 11.61 8.33 17.70
C ALA A 30 11.83 8.55 16.19
N MET A 31 10.77 8.69 15.40
CA MET A 31 10.90 9.02 13.98
C MET A 31 11.53 10.38 13.75
N ASN A 32 11.18 11.38 14.54
CA ASN A 32 11.78 12.72 14.42
C ASN A 32 13.25 12.74 14.83
N ASP A 33 13.61 12.01 15.88
CA ASP A 33 14.94 12.04 16.44
C ASP A 33 15.90 11.08 15.72
N ASP A 34 15.47 9.84 15.49
CA ASP A 34 16.31 8.79 14.92
C ASP A 34 16.33 8.82 13.38
N CYS A 35 15.25 9.29 12.75
CA CYS A 35 15.16 9.40 11.29
C CYS A 35 15.42 10.81 10.76
N ALA A 36 15.84 11.75 11.60
CA ALA A 36 16.14 13.12 11.16
C ALA A 36 17.21 13.15 10.06
N GLY A 37 16.83 13.63 8.87
CA GLY A 37 17.72 13.68 7.71
C GLY A 37 17.92 12.35 6.98
N LEU A 38 17.25 11.29 7.40
CA LEU A 38 17.17 10.02 6.67
C LEU A 38 15.94 10.04 5.76
N ASP A 39 16.06 9.44 4.59
CA ASP A 39 14.95 9.27 3.66
C ASP A 39 14.13 8.04 4.09
N PHE A 40 13.18 8.26 5.02
CA PHE A 40 12.36 7.19 5.55
C PHE A 40 11.23 6.82 4.58
N LYS A 41 11.18 5.56 4.19
CA LYS A 41 10.12 4.99 3.36
C LYS A 41 9.53 3.75 4.02
N PHE A 42 8.24 3.55 3.82
CA PHE A 42 7.59 2.31 4.23
C PHE A 42 8.03 1.16 3.32
N ASP A 43 8.31 0.04 3.93
CA ASP A 43 8.60 -1.20 3.22
C ASP A 43 7.47 -1.60 2.28
N ARG A 44 7.85 -2.21 1.16
CA ARG A 44 6.94 -2.50 0.09
C ARG A 44 6.72 -3.99 -0.13
N ILE A 45 5.44 -4.37 -0.17
CA ILE A 45 4.99 -5.66 -0.66
C ILE A 45 4.85 -5.58 -2.17
N LYS A 46 5.43 -6.55 -2.89
CA LYS A 46 5.33 -6.64 -4.35
C LYS A 46 4.33 -7.70 -4.77
N ILE A 47 3.55 -7.38 -5.80
CA ILE A 47 2.73 -8.34 -6.54
C ILE A 47 3.53 -8.75 -7.76
N PRO A 48 4.04 -9.98 -7.84
CA PRO A 48 4.81 -10.42 -9.01
C PRO A 48 3.96 -10.46 -10.27
N SER A 49 4.59 -10.31 -11.42
CA SER A 49 3.98 -10.47 -12.74
C SER A 49 3.73 -11.94 -13.11
N GLY A 50 3.20 -12.18 -14.32
CA GLY A 50 3.10 -13.54 -14.87
C GLY A 50 2.10 -14.46 -14.20
N GLY A 51 1.19 -13.96 -13.36
CA GLY A 51 0.17 -14.77 -12.70
C GLY A 51 0.67 -15.60 -11.52
N MET A 52 1.77 -15.21 -10.91
CA MET A 52 2.25 -15.80 -9.66
C MET A 52 1.24 -15.59 -8.53
N THR A 53 1.19 -16.53 -7.58
CA THR A 53 0.20 -16.54 -6.49
C THR A 53 0.82 -16.33 -5.12
N ALA A 54 2.04 -15.80 -5.04
CA ALA A 54 2.72 -15.42 -3.82
C ALA A 54 3.18 -13.97 -3.94
N PHE A 55 3.10 -13.23 -2.84
CA PHE A 55 3.68 -11.90 -2.70
C PHE A 55 5.16 -12.00 -2.39
N GLU A 56 5.92 -11.00 -2.80
CA GLU A 56 7.25 -10.75 -2.27
C GLU A 56 7.11 -9.74 -1.13
N VAL A 57 7.50 -10.12 0.07
CA VAL A 57 7.43 -9.30 1.29
C VAL A 57 8.86 -9.10 1.78
N PRO A 58 9.26 -7.88 2.19
CA PRO A 58 10.57 -7.66 2.79
C PRO A 58 10.83 -8.65 3.92
N SER A 59 12.01 -9.22 3.95
CA SER A 59 12.42 -10.20 4.98
C SER A 59 12.66 -9.49 6.31
N GLU A 60 12.36 -10.13 7.44
CA GLU A 60 12.52 -9.56 8.78
C GLU A 60 13.99 -9.27 9.13
N ASP A 61 14.94 -9.96 8.51
CA ASP A 61 16.38 -9.72 8.68
C ASP A 61 16.89 -8.52 7.86
N GLY A 62 16.04 -7.87 7.06
CA GLY A 62 16.39 -6.75 6.19
C GLY A 62 17.16 -7.14 4.92
N GLU A 63 17.44 -8.41 4.70
CA GLU A 63 18.15 -8.91 3.52
C GLU A 63 17.21 -9.73 2.61
N GLY A 64 16.79 -9.12 1.49
CA GLY A 64 15.99 -9.81 0.48
C GLY A 64 14.48 -9.74 0.70
N SER A 65 13.77 -10.74 0.19
CA SER A 65 12.31 -10.83 0.29
C SER A 65 11.85 -12.29 0.43
N ASP A 66 10.80 -12.47 1.22
CA ASP A 66 10.13 -13.75 1.42
C ASP A 66 8.91 -13.90 0.51
N LEU A 67 8.64 -15.13 0.07
CA LEU A 67 7.46 -15.46 -0.71
C LEU A 67 6.31 -15.87 0.20
N VAL A 68 5.27 -15.04 0.29
CA VAL A 68 4.11 -15.23 1.15
C VAL A 68 2.83 -15.35 0.32
N LYS A 69 2.06 -16.41 0.54
CA LYS A 69 0.82 -16.67 -0.22
C LYS A 69 -0.36 -15.82 0.23
N GLU A 70 -0.43 -15.46 1.49
CA GLU A 70 -1.53 -14.72 2.11
C GLU A 70 -0.96 -13.70 3.09
N ILE A 71 -1.57 -12.52 3.13
CA ILE A 71 -1.23 -11.44 4.05
C ILE A 71 -2.49 -11.13 4.84
N GLU A 72 -2.41 -11.17 6.16
CA GLU A 72 -3.47 -10.69 7.05
C GLU A 72 -3.04 -9.34 7.64
N ALA A 73 -3.82 -8.31 7.37
CA ALA A 73 -3.51 -6.95 7.76
C ALA A 73 -4.76 -6.08 7.88
N VAL A 74 -4.66 -5.00 8.61
CA VAL A 74 -5.62 -3.90 8.57
C VAL A 74 -5.22 -2.93 7.47
N ILE A 75 -6.16 -2.55 6.61
CA ILE A 75 -5.94 -1.52 5.60
C ILE A 75 -6.19 -0.16 6.27
N LEU A 76 -5.14 0.51 6.71
CA LEU A 76 -5.22 1.80 7.39
C LEU A 76 -5.81 2.86 6.49
N TYR A 77 -5.23 3.01 5.30
CA TYR A 77 -5.63 4.00 4.30
C TYR A 77 -5.36 3.49 2.89
N SER A 78 -5.98 4.09 1.91
CA SER A 78 -5.66 3.84 0.51
C SER A 78 -6.02 5.03 -0.37
N HIS A 79 -5.20 5.31 -1.36
CA HIS A 79 -5.44 6.38 -2.32
C HIS A 79 -5.12 5.93 -3.75
N PRO A 80 -5.66 6.60 -4.77
CA PRO A 80 -5.23 6.38 -6.15
C PRO A 80 -3.73 6.65 -6.31
N ASP A 81 -3.11 5.95 -7.22
CA ASP A 81 -1.71 6.09 -7.59
C ASP A 81 -1.63 5.97 -9.12
N ASN A 82 -2.07 7.03 -9.82
CA ASN A 82 -2.10 7.07 -11.27
C ASN A 82 -0.80 7.64 -11.80
N SER A 83 -0.21 6.96 -12.77
CA SER A 83 1.05 7.38 -13.38
C SER A 83 1.01 7.26 -14.90
N TYR A 84 1.56 8.25 -15.59
CA TYR A 84 1.73 8.29 -17.02
C TYR A 84 3.19 8.55 -17.37
N TYR A 85 3.71 7.78 -18.30
CA TYR A 85 5.04 7.89 -18.85
C TYR A 85 4.93 8.02 -20.35
N THR A 86 5.60 9.03 -20.93
CA THR A 86 5.65 9.29 -22.38
C THR A 86 6.58 8.30 -23.07
N GLU A 87 7.67 7.96 -22.40
CA GLU A 87 8.70 7.07 -22.93
C GLU A 87 8.78 5.78 -22.13
N ALA A 88 9.17 4.71 -22.81
CA ALA A 88 9.52 3.46 -22.15
C ALA A 88 10.72 3.66 -21.22
N TYR A 89 10.78 2.87 -20.17
CA TYR A 89 11.89 2.92 -19.21
C TYR A 89 13.23 2.64 -19.88
N LYS A 90 14.22 3.50 -19.59
CA LYS A 90 15.58 3.41 -20.14
C LYS A 90 16.66 3.18 -19.07
N GLY A 91 16.26 2.85 -17.84
CA GLY A 91 17.16 2.71 -16.68
C GLY A 91 17.15 3.94 -15.77
N GLY A 92 17.56 3.75 -14.50
CA GLY A 92 17.61 4.80 -13.48
C GLY A 92 16.27 5.11 -12.82
N SER A 93 16.26 6.11 -11.96
CA SER A 93 15.06 6.63 -11.29
C SER A 93 14.37 7.64 -12.22
N ASN A 94 13.21 7.30 -12.74
CA ASN A 94 12.49 8.15 -13.68
C ASN A 94 11.10 8.47 -13.14
N PRO A 95 10.82 9.75 -12.76
CA PRO A 95 9.49 10.14 -12.31
C PRO A 95 8.48 9.98 -13.44
N PRO A 96 7.20 9.73 -13.13
CA PRO A 96 6.17 9.81 -14.15
C PRO A 96 6.08 11.25 -14.70
N ASP A 97 5.86 11.36 -16.00
CA ASP A 97 5.62 12.67 -16.63
C ASP A 97 4.35 13.33 -16.07
N CYS A 98 3.37 12.52 -15.71
CA CYS A 98 2.16 12.95 -15.02
C CYS A 98 1.73 11.92 -13.97
N GLY A 99 1.43 12.40 -12.76
CA GLY A 99 0.96 11.58 -11.66
C GLY A 99 -0.28 12.14 -10.98
N SER A 100 -1.03 11.28 -10.28
CA SER A 100 -2.20 11.71 -9.50
C SER A 100 -2.43 10.78 -8.31
N PHE A 101 -2.42 11.35 -7.11
CA PHE A 101 -2.71 10.64 -5.85
C PHE A 101 -4.17 10.75 -5.39
N ASP A 102 -4.95 11.64 -5.99
CA ASP A 102 -6.39 11.75 -5.73
C ASP A 102 -7.27 11.09 -6.80
N GLY A 103 -6.67 10.75 -7.96
CA GLY A 103 -7.37 10.21 -9.13
C GLY A 103 -8.23 11.25 -9.86
N ILE A 104 -8.16 12.52 -9.47
CA ILE A 104 -8.97 13.63 -9.96
C ILE A 104 -8.11 14.61 -10.75
N THR A 105 -7.02 15.07 -10.12
CA THR A 105 -6.11 16.07 -10.69
C THR A 105 -4.73 15.47 -10.91
N GLY A 106 -4.27 15.54 -12.15
CA GLY A 106 -2.91 15.14 -12.52
C GLY A 106 -1.94 16.31 -12.40
N THR A 107 -0.76 16.05 -11.85
CA THR A 107 0.37 16.97 -11.77
C THR A 107 1.45 16.54 -12.74
N GLY A 108 2.06 17.47 -13.46
CA GLY A 108 3.07 17.20 -14.50
C GLY A 108 2.51 17.39 -15.91
N THR A 109 3.00 16.64 -16.88
CA THR A 109 2.59 16.73 -18.29
C THR A 109 1.85 15.45 -18.72
N PRO A 110 0.58 15.51 -19.18
CA PRO A 110 -0.18 16.71 -19.54
C PRO A 110 -0.81 17.47 -18.36
N GLY A 111 -0.91 16.90 -17.15
CA GLY A 111 -1.59 17.53 -16.01
C GLY A 111 -3.12 17.64 -16.18
N GLY A 112 -3.75 18.39 -15.27
CA GLY A 112 -5.17 18.69 -15.33
C GLY A 112 -6.11 17.58 -14.88
N PHE A 113 -7.37 17.60 -15.31
CA PHE A 113 -8.37 16.65 -14.82
C PHE A 113 -8.21 15.24 -15.43
N CYS A 114 -7.93 14.26 -14.58
CA CYS A 114 -7.73 12.86 -14.95
C CYS A 114 -8.91 12.24 -15.71
N LYS A 115 -10.16 12.67 -15.41
CA LYS A 115 -11.36 12.17 -16.04
C LYS A 115 -11.40 12.49 -17.54
N ASN A 116 -10.90 13.66 -17.92
CA ASN A 116 -10.94 14.17 -19.30
C ASN A 116 -9.60 13.97 -20.03
N CYS A 117 -8.58 13.44 -19.32
CA CYS A 117 -7.26 13.24 -19.88
C CYS A 117 -7.29 12.20 -21.02
N PRO A 118 -6.76 12.52 -22.22
CA PRO A 118 -6.75 11.60 -23.35
C PRO A 118 -5.95 10.32 -23.04
N PHE A 119 -4.88 10.40 -22.24
CA PHE A 119 -4.07 9.26 -21.86
C PHE A 119 -4.74 8.36 -20.80
N ASN A 120 -5.78 8.84 -20.13
CA ASN A 120 -6.58 8.07 -19.18
C ASN A 120 -7.84 7.46 -19.80
N GLN A 121 -7.93 7.38 -21.12
CA GLN A 121 -9.01 6.74 -21.85
C GLN A 121 -8.58 5.36 -22.36
N PHE A 122 -9.52 4.42 -22.46
CA PHE A 122 -9.25 3.12 -23.06
C PHE A 122 -8.89 3.28 -24.54
N GLY A 123 -7.85 2.56 -24.97
CA GLY A 123 -7.29 2.65 -26.32
C GLY A 123 -6.22 3.73 -26.49
N SER A 124 -5.88 4.48 -25.44
CA SER A 124 -4.77 5.45 -25.48
C SER A 124 -3.39 4.81 -25.30
N GLY A 125 -3.34 3.58 -24.76
CA GLY A 125 -2.13 2.78 -24.63
C GLY A 125 -2.11 1.65 -25.65
N GLU A 126 -1.24 0.67 -25.41
CA GLU A 126 -1.16 -0.50 -26.28
C GLU A 126 -2.46 -1.29 -26.33
N GLY A 127 -2.89 -1.62 -27.52
CA GLY A 127 -4.13 -2.34 -27.78
C GLY A 127 -5.35 -1.58 -27.24
N LYS A 128 -6.06 -2.19 -26.27
CA LYS A 128 -7.23 -1.58 -25.63
C LYS A 128 -6.93 -0.98 -24.26
N SER A 129 -5.64 -0.90 -23.87
CA SER A 129 -5.24 -0.40 -22.56
C SER A 129 -5.29 1.12 -22.48
N LYS A 130 -5.13 1.65 -21.26
CA LYS A 130 -4.89 3.07 -21.03
C LYS A 130 -3.37 3.31 -20.98
N ALA A 131 -2.89 4.41 -21.56
CA ALA A 131 -1.50 4.83 -21.41
C ALA A 131 -1.22 5.23 -19.95
N CYS A 132 -2.13 5.97 -19.32
CA CYS A 132 -2.06 6.26 -17.88
C CYS A 132 -2.41 4.99 -17.07
N LYS A 133 -1.47 4.53 -16.26
CA LYS A 133 -1.66 3.35 -15.39
C LYS A 133 -2.40 3.76 -14.13
N ASN A 134 -3.64 3.29 -14.01
CA ASN A 134 -4.44 3.51 -12.82
C ASN A 134 -4.13 2.40 -11.81
N ARG A 135 -3.54 2.79 -10.69
CA ARG A 135 -3.19 1.92 -9.57
C ARG A 135 -3.83 2.44 -8.28
N ARG A 136 -3.65 1.71 -7.19
CA ARG A 136 -4.07 2.15 -5.88
C ARG A 136 -3.07 1.71 -4.83
N MET A 137 -2.52 2.66 -4.10
CA MET A 137 -1.66 2.40 -2.96
C MET A 137 -2.52 2.02 -1.75
N LEU A 138 -2.13 0.96 -1.06
CA LEU A 138 -2.68 0.54 0.23
C LEU A 138 -1.58 0.65 1.28
N TYR A 139 -1.94 1.14 2.47
CA TYR A 139 -1.11 1.07 3.68
C TYR A 139 -1.65 -0.03 4.57
N LEU A 140 -0.85 -1.07 4.77
CA LEU A 140 -1.23 -2.32 5.42
C LEU A 140 -0.49 -2.46 6.74
N LEU A 141 -1.20 -2.58 7.84
CA LEU A 141 -0.61 -2.87 9.14
C LEU A 141 -0.83 -4.33 9.47
N ARG A 142 0.26 -5.09 9.62
CA ARG A 142 0.20 -6.47 10.12
C ARG A 142 0.08 -6.49 11.64
N GLU A 143 -0.39 -7.60 12.17
CA GLU A 143 -0.49 -7.80 13.62
C GLU A 143 0.90 -7.77 14.26
N ASN A 144 1.02 -7.10 15.41
CA ASN A 144 2.28 -6.87 16.16
C ASN A 144 3.33 -5.99 15.44
N GLU A 145 2.99 -5.38 14.31
CA GLU A 145 3.83 -4.38 13.68
C GLU A 145 3.39 -2.96 14.05
N ILE A 146 4.36 -2.05 14.02
CA ILE A 146 4.15 -0.64 14.35
C ILE A 146 4.11 0.19 13.07
N PHE A 147 4.92 -0.18 12.07
CA PHE A 147 4.97 0.49 10.78
C PHE A 147 4.13 -0.23 9.73
N PRO A 148 3.36 0.52 8.94
CA PRO A 148 2.64 -0.08 7.83
C PRO A 148 3.57 -0.46 6.69
N LEU A 149 3.21 -1.53 5.99
CA LEU A 149 3.76 -1.88 4.69
C LEU A 149 2.93 -1.24 3.58
N THR A 150 3.53 -0.95 2.46
CA THR A 150 2.83 -0.46 1.27
C THR A 150 2.56 -1.59 0.29
N LEU A 151 1.39 -1.57 -0.35
CA LEU A 151 1.02 -2.47 -1.43
C LEU A 151 0.37 -1.70 -2.58
N ASN A 152 1.04 -1.64 -3.71
CA ASN A 152 0.49 -0.98 -4.89
C ASN A 152 -0.36 -1.97 -5.71
N LEU A 153 -1.67 -1.78 -5.72
CA LEU A 153 -2.59 -2.63 -6.48
C LEU A 153 -2.58 -2.28 -7.97
N PRO A 154 -2.27 -3.25 -8.84
CA PRO A 154 -2.36 -3.07 -10.27
C PRO A 154 -3.82 -2.92 -10.74
N THR A 155 -4.00 -2.34 -11.90
CA THR A 155 -5.32 -2.08 -12.53
C THR A 155 -6.22 -3.32 -12.53
N GLY A 156 -5.67 -4.52 -12.78
CA GLY A 156 -6.41 -5.78 -12.77
C GLY A 156 -7.05 -6.14 -11.43
N SER A 157 -6.54 -5.60 -10.32
CA SER A 157 -7.04 -5.86 -8.96
C SER A 157 -8.07 -4.82 -8.49
N LEU A 158 -8.15 -3.65 -9.14
CA LEU A 158 -8.99 -2.53 -8.68
C LEU A 158 -10.47 -2.87 -8.60
N LYS A 159 -11.01 -3.60 -9.60
CA LYS A 159 -12.41 -4.02 -9.59
C LYS A 159 -12.74 -4.92 -8.40
N GLY A 160 -11.83 -5.83 -8.06
CA GLY A 160 -11.96 -6.71 -6.90
C GLY A 160 -11.94 -5.92 -5.58
N PHE A 161 -11.00 -5.00 -5.45
CA PHE A 161 -10.90 -4.11 -4.30
C PHE A 161 -12.13 -3.21 -4.14
N THR A 162 -12.60 -2.59 -5.22
CA THR A 162 -13.82 -1.76 -5.20
C THR A 162 -15.02 -2.56 -4.68
N LYS A 163 -15.22 -3.78 -5.19
CA LYS A 163 -16.31 -4.64 -4.74
C LYS A 163 -16.16 -5.02 -3.25
N TYR A 164 -14.94 -5.28 -2.80
CA TYR A 164 -14.64 -5.56 -1.40
C TYR A 164 -15.04 -4.37 -0.50
N VAL A 165 -14.59 -3.15 -0.83
CA VAL A 165 -14.92 -1.92 -0.09
C VAL A 165 -16.44 -1.68 -0.08
N GLN A 166 -17.11 -1.81 -1.22
CA GLN A 166 -18.56 -1.69 -1.32
C GLN A 166 -19.28 -2.69 -0.40
N THR A 167 -18.80 -3.93 -0.32
CA THR A 167 -19.38 -4.96 0.54
C THR A 167 -19.22 -4.63 2.03
N LEU A 168 -18.08 -4.04 2.42
CA LEU A 168 -17.87 -3.55 3.79
C LEU A 168 -18.79 -2.39 4.12
N LEU A 169 -18.85 -1.38 3.25
CA LEU A 169 -19.70 -0.20 3.44
C LEU A 169 -21.19 -0.55 3.54
N ALA A 170 -21.66 -1.51 2.72
CA ALA A 170 -23.03 -2.02 2.81
C ALA A 170 -23.36 -2.69 4.14
N ARG A 171 -22.35 -3.09 4.93
CA ARG A 171 -22.47 -3.64 6.27
C ARG A 171 -22.12 -2.63 7.37
N GLY A 172 -22.01 -1.34 7.03
CA GLY A 172 -21.65 -0.26 7.95
C GLY A 172 -20.22 -0.33 8.45
N LYS A 173 -19.30 -0.98 7.71
CA LYS A 173 -17.88 -1.12 8.08
C LYS A 173 -16.97 -0.46 7.08
N ARG A 174 -15.82 0.02 7.55
CA ARG A 174 -14.73 0.56 6.72
C ARG A 174 -13.56 -0.44 6.67
N PRO A 175 -12.65 -0.33 5.67
CA PRO A 175 -11.47 -1.21 5.58
C PRO A 175 -10.58 -1.20 6.83
N ASN A 176 -10.45 -0.05 7.50
CA ASN A 176 -9.66 0.10 8.73
C ASN A 176 -10.38 -0.43 10.01
N GLN A 177 -11.54 -1.06 9.87
CA GLN A 177 -12.30 -1.64 10.98
C GLN A 177 -12.31 -3.17 10.98
N VAL A 178 -11.57 -3.76 10.05
CA VAL A 178 -11.50 -5.21 9.87
C VAL A 178 -10.10 -5.67 9.56
N VAL A 179 -9.73 -6.84 10.03
CA VAL A 179 -8.56 -7.57 9.54
C VAL A 179 -8.93 -8.17 8.20
N THR A 180 -8.15 -7.85 7.19
CA THR A 180 -8.32 -8.29 5.81
C THR A 180 -7.27 -9.31 5.46
N LYS A 181 -7.69 -10.47 4.95
CA LYS A 181 -6.81 -11.42 4.27
C LYS A 181 -6.72 -11.03 2.81
N ILE A 182 -5.52 -10.85 2.33
CA ILE A 182 -5.18 -10.56 0.93
C ILE A 182 -4.42 -11.77 0.38
N SER A 183 -4.86 -12.29 -0.74
CA SER A 183 -4.20 -13.39 -1.46
C SER A 183 -4.12 -13.08 -2.95
N LEU A 184 -3.30 -13.82 -3.69
CA LEU A 184 -3.20 -13.68 -5.14
C LEU A 184 -3.85 -14.87 -5.85
N ARG A 185 -4.46 -14.59 -6.99
CA ARG A 185 -4.89 -15.61 -7.93
C ARG A 185 -4.37 -15.29 -9.33
N LYS A 186 -4.11 -16.31 -10.09
CA LYS A 186 -3.83 -16.18 -11.53
C LYS A 186 -5.09 -15.76 -12.27
N ALA A 187 -4.98 -14.76 -13.12
CA ALA A 187 -6.02 -14.29 -14.02
C ALA A 187 -5.40 -14.03 -15.40
N ALA A 188 -6.23 -14.02 -16.45
CA ALA A 188 -5.77 -13.69 -17.79
C ALA A 188 -6.50 -12.43 -18.31
N SER A 189 -5.77 -11.61 -19.05
CA SER A 189 -6.31 -10.46 -19.77
C SER A 189 -7.13 -10.90 -20.97
N ALA A 190 -7.86 -9.97 -21.60
CA ALA A 190 -8.60 -10.23 -22.83
C ALA A 190 -7.68 -10.61 -24.01
N SER A 191 -6.39 -10.24 -23.93
CA SER A 191 -5.33 -10.61 -24.89
C SER A 191 -4.61 -11.92 -24.53
N GLY A 192 -5.05 -12.63 -23.47
CA GLY A 192 -4.45 -13.91 -23.06
C GLY A 192 -3.21 -13.79 -22.18
N ILE A 193 -2.81 -12.58 -21.78
CA ILE A 193 -1.66 -12.38 -20.91
C ILE A 193 -2.04 -12.70 -19.46
N ASP A 194 -1.28 -13.59 -18.83
CA ASP A 194 -1.45 -13.96 -17.43
C ASP A 194 -0.99 -12.83 -16.49
N PHE A 195 -1.77 -12.57 -15.44
CA PHE A 195 -1.41 -11.61 -14.40
C PHE A 195 -1.86 -12.06 -13.01
N SER A 196 -1.22 -11.52 -11.99
CA SER A 196 -1.56 -11.75 -10.59
C SER A 196 -2.65 -10.79 -10.15
N GLN A 197 -3.77 -11.31 -9.67
CA GLN A 197 -4.90 -10.54 -9.21
C GLN A 197 -5.12 -10.68 -7.72
N ALA A 198 -5.16 -9.56 -6.99
CA ALA A 198 -5.43 -9.55 -5.56
C ALA A 198 -6.89 -9.89 -5.26
N VAL A 199 -7.09 -10.71 -4.23
CA VAL A 199 -8.38 -11.14 -3.68
C VAL A 199 -8.43 -10.76 -2.21
N PHE A 200 -9.55 -10.17 -1.78
CA PHE A 200 -9.74 -9.64 -0.44
C PHE A 200 -10.85 -10.38 0.29
N LYS A 201 -10.60 -10.78 1.53
CA LYS A 201 -11.59 -11.42 2.42
C LYS A 201 -11.48 -10.85 3.82
N VAL A 202 -12.60 -10.62 4.48
CA VAL A 202 -12.63 -10.28 5.91
C VAL A 202 -12.28 -11.51 6.73
N VAL A 203 -11.35 -11.35 7.67
CA VAL A 203 -11.02 -12.38 8.68
C VAL A 203 -11.85 -12.15 9.91
N ARG A 204 -11.73 -10.97 10.53
CA ARG A 204 -12.48 -10.56 11.71
C ARG A 204 -12.68 -9.05 11.76
N SER A 205 -13.56 -8.61 12.62
CA SER A 205 -13.63 -7.19 12.99
C SER A 205 -12.64 -6.91 14.11
N LEU A 206 -12.16 -5.67 14.15
CA LEU A 206 -11.41 -5.17 15.29
C LEU A 206 -12.33 -4.99 16.49
N ASP A 207 -11.80 -5.17 17.70
CA ASP A 207 -12.48 -4.78 18.93
C ASP A 207 -12.36 -3.26 19.18
N ALA A 208 -12.98 -2.77 20.25
CA ALA A 208 -13.03 -1.34 20.52
C ALA A 208 -11.66 -0.75 20.91
N ALA A 209 -10.78 -1.53 21.55
CA ALA A 209 -9.44 -1.08 21.93
C ALA A 209 -8.52 -1.01 20.71
N GLU A 210 -8.52 -2.06 19.89
CA GLU A 210 -7.80 -2.10 18.61
C GLU A 210 -8.25 -0.95 17.70
N GLN A 211 -9.57 -0.75 17.58
CA GLN A 211 -10.15 0.25 16.69
C GLN A 211 -9.68 1.67 17.02
N LYS A 212 -9.62 2.02 18.32
CA LYS A 212 -9.18 3.35 18.75
C LYS A 212 -7.75 3.66 18.24
N ASN A 213 -6.85 2.69 18.36
CA ASN A 213 -5.47 2.84 17.93
C ASN A 213 -5.36 2.90 16.41
N ILE A 214 -6.08 2.01 15.73
CA ILE A 214 -6.11 1.96 14.26
C ILE A 214 -6.69 3.24 13.66
N ASP A 215 -7.71 3.84 14.26
CA ASP A 215 -8.30 5.09 13.76
C ASP A 215 -7.27 6.25 13.82
N ALA A 216 -6.48 6.34 14.90
CA ALA A 216 -5.42 7.33 15.00
C ALA A 216 -4.34 7.15 13.91
N MET A 217 -3.88 5.91 13.70
CA MET A 217 -2.93 5.60 12.64
C MET A 217 -3.50 5.86 11.24
N ALA A 218 -4.77 5.54 11.01
CA ALA A 218 -5.42 5.77 9.72
C ALA A 218 -5.48 7.26 9.35
N GLU A 219 -5.74 8.15 10.33
CA GLU A 219 -5.68 9.60 10.08
C GLU A 219 -4.24 10.06 9.79
N GLN A 220 -3.24 9.57 10.52
CA GLN A 220 -1.84 9.90 10.23
C GLN A 220 -1.41 9.43 8.83
N MET A 221 -1.81 8.22 8.42
CA MET A 221 -1.51 7.74 7.07
C MET A 221 -2.22 8.55 5.99
N LYS A 222 -3.40 9.05 6.26
CA LYS A 222 -4.12 9.93 5.35
C LYS A 222 -3.42 11.29 5.23
N ASP A 223 -2.94 11.86 6.33
CA ASP A 223 -2.19 13.12 6.33
C ASP A 223 -0.84 12.96 5.61
N TYR A 224 -0.12 11.88 5.88
CA TYR A 224 1.10 11.52 5.15
C TYR A 224 0.84 11.42 3.64
N ALA A 225 -0.18 10.65 3.24
CA ALA A 225 -0.50 10.46 1.82
C ALA A 225 -0.95 11.77 1.13
N SER A 226 -1.59 12.69 1.86
CA SER A 226 -1.97 14.00 1.32
C SER A 226 -0.77 14.91 1.05
N GLY A 227 0.35 14.70 1.73
CA GLY A 227 1.61 15.40 1.52
C GLY A 227 2.45 14.84 0.36
N LEU A 228 2.09 13.68 -0.18
CA LEU A 228 2.83 13.09 -1.30
C LEU A 228 2.69 13.94 -2.57
N THR A 229 3.80 14.13 -3.24
CA THR A 229 3.88 14.84 -4.52
C THR A 229 4.28 13.89 -5.65
N THR A 230 4.15 14.34 -6.89
CA THR A 230 4.58 13.55 -8.06
C THR A 230 6.06 13.17 -7.99
N ALA A 231 6.89 13.98 -7.32
CA ALA A 231 8.31 13.66 -7.10
C ALA A 231 8.49 12.41 -6.22
N ALA A 232 7.61 12.18 -5.25
CA ALA A 232 7.63 10.97 -4.42
C ALA A 232 7.25 9.69 -5.20
N MET A 233 6.56 9.81 -6.33
CA MET A 233 6.25 8.66 -7.20
C MET A 233 7.48 8.03 -7.83
N VAL A 234 8.57 8.81 -7.96
CA VAL A 234 9.80 8.41 -8.66
C VAL A 234 10.42 7.16 -8.08
N GLU A 235 10.34 7.02 -6.78
CA GLU A 235 11.17 6.07 -6.05
C GLU A 235 10.45 4.76 -5.75
N ASP A 236 9.09 4.75 -5.83
CA ASP A 236 8.27 3.61 -5.41
C ASP A 236 7.57 2.85 -6.52
N THR A 237 7.59 3.34 -7.76
CA THR A 237 6.94 2.60 -8.86
C THR A 237 7.97 1.79 -9.63
N PRO A 238 7.99 0.46 -9.49
CA PRO A 238 8.74 -0.35 -10.44
C PRO A 238 8.15 -0.13 -11.82
N PHE A 239 9.03 0.07 -12.78
CA PHE A 239 8.65 0.16 -14.17
C PHE A 239 8.00 -1.16 -14.61
N VAL A 240 6.85 -1.07 -15.21
CA VAL A 240 6.20 -2.23 -15.83
C VAL A 240 6.46 -2.14 -17.32
N ASP A 241 7.17 -3.11 -17.87
CA ASP A 241 7.35 -3.25 -19.31
C ASP A 241 5.97 -3.34 -19.98
N ALA A 242 5.74 -2.51 -20.98
CA ALA A 242 4.44 -2.43 -21.65
C ALA A 242 4.14 -3.66 -22.51
N GLU A 243 5.16 -4.36 -23.00
CA GLU A 243 5.02 -5.55 -23.85
C GLU A 243 4.86 -6.82 -23.03
N THR A 244 5.61 -6.96 -21.95
CA THR A 244 5.65 -8.20 -21.15
C THR A 244 4.80 -8.13 -19.89
N GLY A 245 4.46 -6.92 -19.41
CA GLY A 245 3.82 -6.73 -18.11
C GLY A 245 4.77 -7.00 -16.94
N GLU A 246 6.05 -7.22 -17.20
CA GLU A 246 7.07 -7.42 -16.18
C GLU A 246 7.38 -6.15 -15.41
N ILE A 247 7.56 -6.30 -14.11
CA ILE A 247 8.04 -5.24 -13.24
C ILE A 247 9.56 -5.25 -13.33
N ILE A 248 10.13 -4.25 -14.00
CA ILE A 248 11.59 -4.07 -14.09
C ILE A 248 12.00 -3.16 -12.95
N GLU A 249 12.79 -3.68 -12.01
CA GLU A 249 13.42 -2.86 -10.99
C GLU A 249 14.70 -2.22 -11.55
N PRO A 250 14.98 -0.95 -11.21
CA PRO A 250 16.28 -0.38 -11.51
C PRO A 250 17.35 -1.19 -10.77
N LEU A 251 18.36 -1.63 -11.51
CA LEU A 251 19.58 -2.21 -10.93
C LEU A 251 20.19 -1.16 -9.98
N LYS A 252 20.38 -1.55 -8.71
CA LYS A 252 21.10 -0.73 -7.71
C LYS A 252 22.57 -0.61 -8.07
#